data_f5086abbeadc731a71e97dad47f94207
#
_entry.id   f5086abbeadc731a71e97dad47f94207
#
_cell.length_a   1.000
_cell.length_b   1.000
_cell.length_c   1.000
_cell.angle_alpha   90.00
_cell.angle_beta   90.00
_cell.angle_gamma   90.00
#
_symmetry.space_group_name_H-M   'P 1'
#
loop_
_entity.id
_entity.type
_entity.pdbx_description
1 polymer ?
#
loop_
_entity_poly.entity_id
_entity_poly.type
_entity_poly.pdbx_seq_one_letter_code
_entity_poly.pdbx_strand_id
1 'polypeptide(L)'
;MSIRHTIIAVAVLAATVAGCRQSHTVGQIFDLRSDGERTKEVRFTQTRSIDSVNIANLDADVWKVEHYLYPDSIKLFVRVLDSTGYVVTNMAAPYKRVDAPDYFTALNETLGTSRRYKKTATVNEFTVREFGEGDSIPTYISLAIDYSGSMKGAVEMVAYGTEIFLDLARPCDNVAMTTFHKDITRVFPLTNDVPMMQREYRAYHKRGVGLFTVANDGIMAALKELDTVSIDKPKVCVVFADGDENSSRTKIGDIFEYAVKHNISIYCVGFGYAIDENLQNLSVYTGGKYYRAYSKADLLAIMLDIHRSLRNYYLVSYKPPKYEGLHTADVTVSVPGRDTMLARGIYDKTPLNPMDVTDEFSKPILFAYNSAEIDSSTFFHLDELADNLQRFERVVLEVQGHTDSVGGEVYNQTLSLARAESVRAALVLRGIEEIRLRVRGLGMSMPVATNETAEGRARNRRTVFKILRK
;
A
#
# COMPACT_ATOMS: atom_id res chain seq x y z
N MET A 1 -38.12 47.73 -3.47
CA MET A 1 -38.09 46.99 -2.21
C MET A 1 -37.56 45.62 -2.54
N SER A 2 -36.38 45.55 -2.41
CA SER A 2 -35.41 44.94 -1.53
C SER A 2 -35.16 43.46 -1.83
N ILE A 3 -34.18 43.25 -2.70
CA ILE A 3 -33.47 41.97 -2.92
C ILE A 3 -32.44 41.82 -1.80
N ARG A 4 -32.66 40.94 -0.86
CA ARG A 4 -31.67 40.41 0.05
C ARG A 4 -32.19 39.08 0.57
N HIS A 5 -31.72 37.98 0.01
CA HIS A 5 -31.58 36.64 0.62
C HIS A 5 -31.20 35.66 -0.48
N THR A 6 -29.95 35.54 -0.77
CA THR A 6 -29.36 34.35 -1.40
C THR A 6 -27.84 34.50 -1.47
N ILE A 7 -27.15 34.50 -0.33
CA ILE A 7 -25.71 34.21 -0.21
C ILE A 7 -25.49 33.71 1.21
N ILE A 8 -25.92 32.54 1.54
CA ILE A 8 -25.41 31.70 2.65
C ILE A 8 -25.82 30.26 2.35
N ALA A 9 -25.16 29.59 1.43
CA ALA A 9 -25.30 28.15 1.25
C ALA A 9 -24.15 27.51 0.46
N VAL A 10 -22.98 28.15 0.38
CA VAL A 10 -21.81 27.56 -0.34
C VAL A 10 -20.58 27.41 0.58
N ALA A 11 -20.68 27.77 1.85
CA ALA A 11 -19.54 27.77 2.76
C ALA A 11 -19.48 26.56 3.75
N VAL A 12 -20.34 25.55 3.65
CA VAL A 12 -20.38 24.43 4.61
C VAL A 12 -20.01 23.08 3.99
N LEU A 13 -19.76 23.00 2.69
CA LEU A 13 -19.36 21.72 2.05
C LEU A 13 -17.84 21.60 1.78
N ALA A 14 -17.04 22.56 2.22
CA ALA A 14 -15.57 22.54 2.06
C ALA A 14 -14.81 22.11 3.33
N ALA A 15 -15.49 21.72 4.40
CA ALA A 15 -14.85 21.45 5.70
C ALA A 15 -14.79 19.96 6.10
N THR A 16 -15.20 19.02 5.25
CA THR A 16 -15.18 17.58 5.59
C THR A 16 -14.25 16.72 4.74
N VAL A 17 -13.41 17.32 3.90
CA VAL A 17 -12.34 16.61 3.16
C VAL A 17 -10.93 17.00 3.65
N ALA A 18 -10.81 17.73 4.74
CA ALA A 18 -9.53 18.13 5.33
C ALA A 18 -9.01 17.13 6.37
N GLY A 19 -9.07 15.83 6.08
CA GLY A 19 -8.57 14.76 6.94
C GLY A 19 -7.31 14.05 6.43
N CYS A 20 -6.87 14.33 5.22
CA CYS A 20 -5.54 13.99 4.74
C CYS A 20 -4.73 15.29 4.68
N ARG A 21 -4.18 15.73 5.80
CA ARG A 21 -3.08 16.69 5.75
C ARG A 21 -1.94 15.97 5.06
N GLN A 22 -1.79 16.26 3.79
CA GLN A 22 -0.55 16.04 3.09
C GLN A 22 0.58 16.55 3.97
N SER A 23 1.60 15.71 4.13
CA SER A 23 2.92 16.13 4.57
C SER A 23 3.15 17.55 4.08
N HIS A 24 3.55 18.42 4.98
CA HIS A 24 3.77 19.85 4.76
C HIS A 24 4.29 20.11 3.35
N THR A 25 3.54 20.87 2.66
CA THR A 25 3.68 21.29 1.29
C THR A 25 5.16 21.44 0.91
N VAL A 26 5.63 20.52 0.15
CA VAL A 26 6.95 20.55 -0.47
C VAL A 26 7.17 21.87 -1.22
N GLY A 27 6.11 22.59 -1.60
CA GLY A 27 6.18 23.96 -2.13
C GLY A 27 6.79 25.01 -1.20
N GLN A 28 6.84 24.75 0.13
CA GLN A 28 7.50 25.66 1.07
C GLN A 28 9.01 25.43 1.20
N ILE A 29 9.53 24.30 0.70
CA ILE A 29 10.95 23.93 0.82
C ILE A 29 11.78 24.53 -0.34
N PHE A 30 11.13 24.88 -1.44
CA PHE A 30 11.82 25.30 -2.67
C PHE A 30 11.33 26.66 -3.13
N ASP A 31 12.10 27.69 -2.86
CA ASP A 31 12.04 28.96 -3.57
C ASP A 31 12.68 28.74 -4.96
N LEU A 32 11.90 28.18 -5.88
CA LEU A 32 12.30 28.02 -7.28
C LEU A 32 12.17 29.37 -7.97
N ARG A 33 13.11 30.29 -7.71
CA ARG A 33 13.10 31.65 -8.25
C ARG A 33 13.38 31.74 -9.74
N SER A 34 13.78 30.65 -10.40
CA SER A 34 13.93 30.64 -11.84
C SER A 34 13.72 29.25 -12.45
N ASP A 35 13.00 29.19 -13.54
CA ASP A 35 12.78 28.00 -14.38
C ASP A 35 14.05 27.51 -15.11
N GLY A 36 15.24 28.02 -14.81
CA GLY A 36 16.44 27.76 -15.58
C GLY A 36 17.70 27.42 -14.81
N GLU A 37 17.74 27.59 -13.50
CA GLU A 37 18.94 27.29 -12.73
C GLU A 37 18.76 26.00 -11.93
N ARG A 38 19.57 24.99 -12.27
CA ARG A 38 19.90 23.92 -11.33
C ARG A 38 20.53 24.59 -10.13
N THR A 39 19.73 24.77 -9.07
CA THR A 39 20.27 25.27 -7.80
C THR A 39 21.19 24.19 -7.25
N LYS A 40 22.51 24.37 -7.45
CA LYS A 40 23.56 23.53 -6.85
C LYS A 40 23.49 23.45 -5.32
N GLU A 41 22.56 24.18 -4.72
CA GLU A 41 22.42 24.35 -3.28
C GLU A 41 21.22 23.62 -2.65
N VAL A 42 20.42 22.89 -3.43
CA VAL A 42 19.41 22.04 -2.83
C VAL A 42 20.15 20.88 -2.15
N ARG A 43 20.51 21.07 -0.89
CA ARG A 43 21.08 20.01 -0.06
C ARG A 43 19.97 19.06 0.32
N PHE A 44 19.82 18.02 -0.47
CA PHE A 44 18.72 17.07 -0.45
C PHE A 44 18.71 16.11 0.75
N THR A 45 19.73 16.19 1.59
CA THR A 45 19.96 15.29 2.72
C THR A 45 20.00 16.04 4.05
N GLN A 46 19.30 17.16 4.16
CA GLN A 46 19.32 17.87 5.43
C GLN A 46 18.43 17.16 6.44
N THR A 47 19.10 16.60 7.42
CA THR A 47 18.49 16.15 8.65
C THR A 47 18.76 17.18 9.75
N ARG A 48 17.93 17.21 10.77
CA ARG A 48 18.14 18.02 11.97
C ARG A 48 17.98 17.15 13.20
N SER A 49 18.92 17.28 14.14
CA SER A 49 18.76 16.62 15.43
C SER A 49 17.56 17.17 16.19
N ILE A 50 16.86 16.32 16.91
CA ILE A 50 15.76 16.73 17.82
C ILE A 50 16.20 17.82 18.81
N ASP A 51 17.48 17.85 19.17
CA ASP A 51 18.05 18.85 20.09
C ASP A 51 18.15 20.24 19.47
N SER A 52 18.01 20.40 18.15
CA SER A 52 18.21 21.65 17.42
C SER A 52 17.00 22.15 16.65
N VAL A 53 15.88 21.42 16.67
CA VAL A 53 14.66 21.79 15.95
C VAL A 53 13.66 22.56 16.82
N ASN A 54 12.80 23.34 16.15
CA ASN A 54 11.63 23.90 16.83
C ASN A 54 10.57 22.81 16.98
N ILE A 55 10.40 22.29 18.19
CA ILE A 55 9.50 21.17 18.49
C ILE A 55 8.02 21.50 18.30
N ALA A 56 7.62 22.79 18.29
CA ALA A 56 6.21 23.19 18.21
C ALA A 56 5.53 22.73 16.91
N ASN A 57 6.27 22.66 15.83
CA ASN A 57 5.77 22.39 14.47
C ASN A 57 6.36 21.09 13.86
N LEU A 58 6.50 20.05 14.67
CA LEU A 58 6.85 18.74 14.17
C LEU A 58 5.61 18.01 13.65
N ASP A 59 5.80 17.11 12.69
CA ASP A 59 4.78 16.18 12.21
C ASP A 59 5.39 14.78 12.07
N ALA A 60 4.56 13.73 12.07
CA ALA A 60 5.03 12.37 11.92
C ALA A 60 4.14 11.62 10.93
N ASP A 61 4.77 10.91 9.98
CA ASP A 61 4.07 10.08 9.01
C ASP A 61 4.69 8.67 8.92
N VAL A 62 3.91 7.73 8.39
CA VAL A 62 4.41 6.44 7.91
C VAL A 62 4.44 6.52 6.38
N TRP A 63 5.64 6.51 5.81
CA TRP A 63 5.79 6.63 4.37
C TRP A 63 5.78 5.29 3.63
N LYS A 64 6.03 4.18 4.35
CA LYS A 64 6.03 2.82 3.80
C LYS A 64 5.61 1.81 4.86
N VAL A 65 4.88 0.77 4.45
CA VAL A 65 4.52 -0.38 5.28
C VAL A 65 5.00 -1.66 4.60
N GLU A 66 5.80 -2.46 5.28
CA GLU A 66 6.14 -3.82 4.84
C GLU A 66 5.29 -4.84 5.60
N HIS A 67 4.45 -5.56 4.88
CA HIS A 67 3.50 -6.53 5.45
C HIS A 67 3.62 -7.93 4.81
N TYR A 68 4.70 -8.22 4.08
CA TYR A 68 4.89 -9.51 3.41
C TYR A 68 5.09 -10.67 4.39
N LEU A 69 5.57 -10.40 5.60
CA LEU A 69 5.71 -11.39 6.68
C LEU A 69 4.46 -11.52 7.57
N TYR A 70 3.35 -10.90 7.21
CA TYR A 70 2.11 -11.08 7.96
C TYR A 70 1.70 -12.56 8.05
N PRO A 71 1.24 -13.10 9.21
CA PRO A 71 0.94 -12.40 10.46
C PRO A 71 2.10 -12.35 11.48
N ASP A 72 3.31 -12.68 11.10
CA ASP A 72 4.43 -12.82 12.03
C ASP A 72 5.12 -11.49 12.33
N SER A 73 5.17 -10.58 11.34
CA SER A 73 5.82 -9.28 11.50
C SER A 73 5.26 -8.24 10.53
N ILE A 74 5.13 -7.01 11.03
CA ILE A 74 4.91 -5.79 10.26
C ILE A 74 6.06 -4.83 10.55
N LYS A 75 6.46 -4.09 9.51
CA LYS A 75 7.45 -3.02 9.61
C LYS A 75 6.87 -1.72 9.10
N LEU A 76 6.87 -0.70 9.95
CA LEU A 76 6.45 0.65 9.61
C LEU A 76 7.69 1.53 9.47
N PHE A 77 7.79 2.23 8.37
CA PHE A 77 8.87 3.19 8.10
C PHE A 77 8.33 4.57 8.44
N VAL A 78 8.69 5.05 9.62
CA VAL A 78 8.18 6.30 10.20
C VAL A 78 9.18 7.42 9.95
N ARG A 79 8.67 8.61 9.65
CA ARG A 79 9.46 9.86 9.62
C ARG A 79 8.89 10.83 10.62
N VAL A 80 9.77 11.61 11.22
CA VAL A 80 9.41 12.82 11.96
C VAL A 80 9.99 14.00 11.17
N LEU A 81 9.15 14.97 10.87
CA LEU A 81 9.48 16.10 9.99
C LEU A 81 9.32 17.42 10.75
N ASP A 82 10.21 18.37 10.51
CA ASP A 82 10.05 19.73 10.97
C ASP A 82 9.16 20.56 10.01
N SER A 83 8.84 21.79 10.37
CA SER A 83 8.00 22.69 9.56
C SER A 83 8.59 23.03 8.18
N THR A 84 9.87 22.75 7.97
CA THR A 84 10.56 22.95 6.70
C THR A 84 10.69 21.64 5.90
N GLY A 85 10.17 20.51 6.43
CA GLY A 85 10.19 19.21 5.80
C GLY A 85 11.51 18.45 5.97
N TYR A 86 12.42 18.89 6.85
CA TYR A 86 13.61 18.12 7.17
C TYR A 86 13.28 16.97 8.09
N VAL A 87 13.94 15.82 7.86
CA VAL A 87 13.80 14.67 8.76
C VAL A 87 14.49 14.98 10.08
N VAL A 88 13.75 14.88 11.17
CA VAL A 88 14.27 14.99 12.53
C VAL A 88 14.92 13.68 12.92
N THR A 89 16.15 13.73 13.43
CA THR A 89 16.98 12.58 13.78
C THR A 89 17.30 12.55 15.28
N ASN A 90 17.98 11.51 15.73
CA ASN A 90 18.43 11.29 17.10
C ASN A 90 17.28 11.04 18.08
N MET A 91 16.18 10.42 17.61
CA MET A 91 15.03 10.08 18.44
C MET A 91 14.96 8.58 18.80
N ALA A 92 15.76 7.72 18.17
CA ALA A 92 15.85 6.30 18.49
C ALA A 92 17.28 5.76 18.38
N ALA A 93 17.53 4.57 18.94
CA ALA A 93 18.80 3.89 18.80
C ALA A 93 19.12 3.61 17.31
N PRO A 94 20.38 3.66 16.87
CA PRO A 94 21.59 3.86 17.68
C PRO A 94 21.97 5.33 17.91
N TYR A 95 21.25 6.30 17.32
CA TYR A 95 21.64 7.70 17.29
C TYR A 95 21.09 8.54 18.45
N LYS A 96 20.06 8.04 19.14
CA LYS A 96 19.48 8.71 20.32
C LYS A 96 20.50 8.80 21.45
N ARG A 97 20.58 9.96 22.11
CA ARG A 97 21.38 10.12 23.32
C ARG A 97 20.89 9.20 24.43
N VAL A 98 21.80 8.72 25.26
CA VAL A 98 21.50 7.77 26.37
C VAL A 98 20.55 8.39 27.39
N ASP A 99 20.69 9.68 27.66
CA ASP A 99 19.88 10.45 28.62
C ASP A 99 18.56 11.02 28.04
N ALA A 100 18.32 10.84 26.73
CA ALA A 100 17.09 11.31 26.10
C ALA A 100 15.91 10.35 26.42
N PRO A 101 14.68 10.89 26.49
CA PRO A 101 13.48 10.09 26.71
C PRO A 101 13.21 9.12 25.55
N ASP A 102 12.33 8.16 25.78
CA ASP A 102 11.78 7.38 24.68
C ASP A 102 10.72 8.20 23.97
N TYR A 103 10.96 8.47 22.69
CA TYR A 103 10.07 9.29 21.87
C TYR A 103 8.92 8.47 21.26
N PHE A 104 9.11 7.20 20.99
CA PHE A 104 8.08 6.29 20.44
C PHE A 104 7.42 5.56 21.60
N THR A 105 6.28 6.06 22.06
CA THR A 105 5.73 5.72 23.39
C THR A 105 4.60 4.70 23.34
N ALA A 106 3.89 4.57 22.22
CA ALA A 106 2.80 3.61 22.08
C ALA A 106 2.58 3.22 20.62
N LEU A 107 2.03 2.04 20.42
CA LEU A 107 1.54 1.55 19.13
C LEU A 107 0.17 0.93 19.33
N ASN A 108 -0.82 1.46 18.62
CA ASN A 108 -2.16 0.91 18.59
C ASN A 108 -2.51 0.49 17.17
N GLU A 109 -3.22 -0.61 17.05
CA GLU A 109 -3.68 -1.09 15.77
C GLU A 109 -5.20 -1.20 15.74
N THR A 110 -5.81 -0.51 14.80
CA THR A 110 -7.25 -0.55 14.56
C THR A 110 -7.54 -1.50 13.41
N LEU A 111 -8.40 -2.48 13.67
CA LEU A 111 -8.83 -3.52 12.75
C LEU A 111 -10.23 -3.20 12.24
N GLY A 112 -10.42 -3.26 10.91
CA GLY A 112 -11.70 -2.98 10.28
C GLY A 112 -12.04 -1.49 10.15
N THR A 113 -13.15 -1.21 9.47
CA THR A 113 -13.54 0.14 9.07
C THR A 113 -14.87 0.59 9.66
N SER A 114 -15.84 -0.30 9.78
CA SER A 114 -17.18 0.06 10.21
C SER A 114 -17.28 0.25 11.73
N ARG A 115 -18.14 1.16 12.17
CA ARG A 115 -18.39 1.38 13.61
C ARG A 115 -18.77 0.11 14.36
N ARG A 116 -19.39 -0.87 13.68
CA ARG A 116 -19.88 -2.12 14.29
C ARG A 116 -18.74 -3.12 14.51
N TYR A 117 -17.76 -3.17 13.61
CA TYR A 117 -16.72 -4.20 13.60
C TYR A 117 -15.33 -3.67 13.94
N LYS A 118 -15.19 -2.34 13.99
CA LYS A 118 -13.93 -1.68 14.31
C LYS A 118 -13.46 -2.07 15.72
N LYS A 119 -12.25 -2.61 15.80
CA LYS A 119 -11.63 -3.01 17.05
C LYS A 119 -10.22 -2.43 17.13
N THR A 120 -9.87 -1.84 18.26
CA THR A 120 -8.51 -1.35 18.50
C THR A 120 -7.79 -2.28 19.47
N ALA A 121 -6.59 -2.67 19.10
CA ALA A 121 -5.68 -3.46 19.91
C ALA A 121 -4.43 -2.63 20.23
N THR A 122 -4.01 -2.64 21.49
CA THR A 122 -2.72 -2.07 21.88
C THR A 122 -1.63 -3.11 21.63
N VAL A 123 -0.58 -2.70 20.94
CA VAL A 123 0.62 -3.52 20.71
C VAL A 123 1.62 -3.22 21.81
N ASN A 124 1.77 -4.14 22.75
CA ASN A 124 2.63 -3.94 23.92
C ASN A 124 4.12 -4.11 23.62
N GLU A 125 4.45 -4.89 22.60
CA GLU A 125 5.83 -5.20 22.23
C GLU A 125 6.12 -4.73 20.81
N PHE A 126 6.95 -3.73 20.68
CA PHE A 126 7.48 -3.26 19.42
C PHE A 126 8.91 -2.76 19.58
N THR A 127 9.66 -2.76 18.51
CA THR A 127 11.04 -2.25 18.48
C THR A 127 11.12 -1.05 17.55
N VAL A 128 12.01 -0.10 17.90
CA VAL A 128 12.28 1.07 17.07
C VAL A 128 13.77 1.18 16.84
N ARG A 129 14.17 1.29 15.57
CA ARG A 129 15.54 1.57 15.17
C ARG A 129 15.56 2.77 14.21
N GLU A 130 16.44 3.70 14.50
CA GLU A 130 16.70 4.82 13.60
C GLU A 130 17.69 4.39 12.50
N PHE A 131 17.41 4.77 11.27
CA PHE A 131 18.29 4.65 10.12
C PHE A 131 18.62 6.04 9.59
N GLY A 132 19.88 6.23 9.27
CA GLY A 132 20.41 7.51 8.77
C GLY A 132 21.49 7.30 7.74
N GLU A 133 22.10 8.40 7.29
CA GLU A 133 23.15 8.39 6.27
C GLU A 133 24.39 7.56 6.67
N GLY A 134 24.66 7.48 7.97
CA GLY A 134 25.76 6.67 8.52
C GLY A 134 25.60 5.16 8.37
N ASP A 135 24.38 4.67 8.16
CA ASP A 135 24.11 3.23 8.01
C ASP A 135 24.54 2.67 6.65
N SER A 136 24.82 3.50 5.65
CA SER A 136 25.24 3.10 4.29
C SER A 136 24.42 1.96 3.67
N ILE A 137 23.12 1.94 3.97
CA ILE A 137 22.23 0.88 3.50
C ILE A 137 22.01 1.05 1.99
N PRO A 138 22.29 0.02 1.18
CA PRO A 138 21.96 0.05 -0.24
C PRO A 138 20.46 0.16 -0.46
N THR A 139 20.03 1.05 -1.33
CA THR A 139 18.66 1.09 -1.85
C THR A 139 18.61 0.43 -3.23
N TYR A 140 17.50 -0.21 -3.54
CA TYR A 140 17.27 -0.89 -4.81
C TYR A 140 16.02 -0.31 -5.44
N ILE A 141 16.20 0.46 -6.51
CA ILE A 141 15.15 1.27 -7.12
C ILE A 141 15.03 0.88 -8.59
N SER A 142 13.82 0.60 -9.03
CA SER A 142 13.51 0.49 -10.46
C SER A 142 12.61 1.65 -10.87
N LEU A 143 12.99 2.38 -11.91
CA LEU A 143 12.20 3.44 -12.50
C LEU A 143 11.43 2.88 -13.70
N ALA A 144 10.11 3.01 -13.69
CA ALA A 144 9.21 2.64 -14.78
C ALA A 144 8.60 3.92 -15.35
N ILE A 145 9.01 4.32 -16.55
CA ILE A 145 8.66 5.65 -17.09
C ILE A 145 7.85 5.51 -18.37
N ASP A 146 6.66 6.09 -18.38
CA ASP A 146 5.82 6.19 -19.55
C ASP A 146 6.37 7.25 -20.54
N TYR A 147 6.61 6.82 -21.76
CA TYR A 147 7.01 7.65 -22.91
C TYR A 147 5.95 7.60 -24.02
N SER A 148 4.68 7.35 -23.66
CA SER A 148 3.54 7.36 -24.60
C SER A 148 3.20 8.78 -25.09
N GLY A 149 2.38 8.85 -26.13
CA GLY A 149 1.98 10.11 -26.73
C GLY A 149 1.17 11.03 -25.84
N SER A 150 0.39 10.48 -24.92
CA SER A 150 -0.36 11.23 -23.89
C SER A 150 0.58 11.97 -22.93
N MET A 151 1.74 11.40 -22.64
CA MET A 151 2.80 12.02 -21.82
C MET A 151 3.54 13.18 -22.50
N LYS A 152 3.26 13.52 -23.76
CA LYS A 152 4.01 14.55 -24.51
C LYS A 152 4.14 15.87 -23.76
N GLY A 153 3.12 16.30 -23.02
CA GLY A 153 3.14 17.51 -22.21
C GLY A 153 3.96 17.40 -20.91
N ALA A 154 4.16 16.19 -20.43
CA ALA A 154 4.84 15.90 -19.17
C ALA A 154 6.29 15.40 -19.35
N VAL A 155 6.66 14.95 -20.56
CA VAL A 155 7.94 14.26 -20.82
C VAL A 155 9.17 15.09 -20.43
N GLU A 156 9.15 16.39 -20.73
CA GLU A 156 10.24 17.29 -20.34
C GLU A 156 10.33 17.49 -18.82
N MET A 157 9.18 17.46 -18.16
CA MET A 157 9.11 17.54 -16.72
C MET A 157 9.65 16.25 -16.09
N VAL A 158 9.26 15.09 -16.62
CA VAL A 158 9.76 13.77 -16.19
C VAL A 158 11.26 13.67 -16.44
N ALA A 159 11.75 14.15 -17.59
CA ALA A 159 13.17 14.16 -17.91
C ALA A 159 13.97 14.96 -16.87
N TYR A 160 13.51 16.15 -16.56
CA TYR A 160 14.16 17.00 -15.56
C TYR A 160 14.20 16.33 -14.16
N GLY A 161 13.06 15.78 -13.71
CA GLY A 161 13.01 15.07 -12.44
C GLY A 161 13.89 13.83 -12.39
N THR A 162 13.92 13.07 -13.48
CA THR A 162 14.76 11.87 -13.60
C THR A 162 16.25 12.21 -13.54
N GLU A 163 16.70 13.25 -14.26
CA GLU A 163 18.10 13.68 -14.17
C GLU A 163 18.50 14.04 -12.74
N ILE A 164 17.65 14.79 -12.04
CA ILE A 164 17.90 15.13 -10.62
C ILE A 164 17.94 13.85 -9.76
N PHE A 165 17.01 12.92 -9.96
CA PHE A 165 17.00 11.68 -9.20
C PHE A 165 18.28 10.89 -9.38
N LEU A 166 18.80 10.81 -10.62
CA LEU A 166 20.08 10.14 -10.91
C LEU A 166 21.29 10.90 -10.35
N ASP A 167 21.26 12.25 -10.36
CA ASP A 167 22.32 13.08 -9.75
C ASP A 167 22.39 12.90 -8.23
N LEU A 168 21.30 12.49 -7.59
CA LEU A 168 21.19 12.24 -6.15
C LEU A 168 21.60 10.83 -5.75
N ALA A 169 21.74 9.90 -6.69
CA ALA A 169 22.10 8.52 -6.39
C ALA A 169 23.48 8.46 -5.75
N ARG A 170 23.58 7.73 -4.64
CA ARG A 170 24.85 7.49 -3.94
C ARG A 170 25.57 6.27 -4.54
N PRO A 171 26.87 6.11 -4.28
CA PRO A 171 27.61 4.92 -4.74
C PRO A 171 27.06 3.58 -4.24
N CYS A 172 26.27 3.57 -3.15
CA CYS A 172 25.63 2.37 -2.64
C CYS A 172 24.21 2.16 -3.19
N ASP A 173 23.62 3.13 -3.88
CA ASP A 173 22.27 3.03 -4.42
C ASP A 173 22.32 2.31 -5.77
N ASN A 174 21.44 1.33 -5.95
CA ASN A 174 21.32 0.57 -7.17
C ASN A 174 20.03 0.98 -7.88
N VAL A 175 20.15 1.47 -9.10
CA VAL A 175 19.00 1.95 -9.88
C VAL A 175 18.94 1.21 -11.21
N ALA A 176 17.74 0.78 -11.61
CA ALA A 176 17.41 0.30 -12.94
C ALA A 176 16.42 1.26 -13.60
N MET A 177 16.37 1.30 -14.91
CA MET A 177 15.38 2.09 -15.64
C MET A 177 14.81 1.34 -16.82
N THR A 178 13.48 1.28 -16.83
CA THR A 178 12.67 0.76 -17.92
C THR A 178 11.71 1.85 -18.38
N THR A 179 11.63 2.06 -19.67
CA THR A 179 10.66 2.97 -20.30
C THR A 179 9.70 2.15 -21.16
N PHE A 180 8.49 2.66 -21.31
CA PHE A 180 7.48 1.99 -22.11
C PHE A 180 6.61 3.00 -22.89
N HIS A 181 6.19 2.57 -24.05
CA HIS A 181 5.14 3.14 -24.88
C HIS A 181 4.47 1.95 -25.58
N LYS A 182 4.51 1.81 -26.91
CA LYS A 182 4.15 0.59 -27.63
C LYS A 182 5.14 -0.56 -27.35
N ASP A 183 6.44 -0.21 -27.19
CA ASP A 183 7.52 -1.13 -26.92
C ASP A 183 8.12 -0.85 -25.54
N ILE A 184 8.65 -1.89 -24.89
CA ILE A 184 9.33 -1.80 -23.60
C ILE A 184 10.84 -1.73 -23.87
N THR A 185 11.49 -0.74 -23.29
CA THR A 185 12.93 -0.56 -23.44
C THR A 185 13.60 -0.52 -22.05
N ARG A 186 14.52 -1.45 -21.82
CA ARG A 186 15.46 -1.32 -20.70
C ARG A 186 16.49 -0.25 -21.08
N VAL A 187 16.46 0.89 -20.42
CA VAL A 187 17.44 1.98 -20.66
C VAL A 187 18.79 1.59 -20.05
N PHE A 188 18.77 1.12 -18.81
CA PHE A 188 19.92 0.47 -18.17
C PHE A 188 19.45 -0.54 -17.09
N PRO A 189 20.26 -1.61 -16.88
CA PRO A 189 19.98 -2.61 -15.85
C PRO A 189 20.25 -2.07 -14.45
N LEU A 190 19.92 -2.86 -13.42
CA LEU A 190 20.21 -2.51 -12.04
C LEU A 190 21.73 -2.31 -11.84
N THR A 191 22.13 -1.09 -11.49
CA THR A 191 23.52 -0.66 -11.39
C THR A 191 23.68 0.48 -10.39
N ASN A 192 24.90 0.70 -9.92
CA ASN A 192 25.32 1.86 -9.12
C ASN A 192 26.31 2.78 -9.85
N ASP A 193 26.53 2.57 -11.14
CA ASP A 193 27.38 3.42 -11.99
C ASP A 193 26.59 4.65 -12.45
N VAL A 194 26.61 5.72 -11.62
CA VAL A 194 25.88 6.96 -11.90
C VAL A 194 26.28 7.62 -13.23
N PRO A 195 27.58 7.72 -13.61
CA PRO A 195 27.95 8.22 -14.93
C PRO A 195 27.36 7.43 -16.10
N MET A 196 27.27 6.10 -15.97
CA MET A 196 26.65 5.25 -16.97
C MET A 196 25.14 5.50 -17.04
N MET A 197 24.43 5.54 -15.90
CA MET A 197 23.01 5.82 -15.85
C MET A 197 22.66 7.14 -16.57
N GLN A 198 23.40 8.20 -16.27
CA GLN A 198 23.19 9.54 -16.87
C GLN A 198 23.45 9.53 -18.38
N ARG A 199 24.51 8.87 -18.83
CA ARG A 199 24.83 8.75 -20.26
C ARG A 199 23.75 8.01 -21.03
N GLU A 200 23.35 6.83 -20.55
CA GLU A 200 22.32 6.00 -21.20
C GLU A 200 20.96 6.70 -21.22
N TYR A 201 20.60 7.35 -20.11
CA TYR A 201 19.34 8.09 -20.03
C TYR A 201 19.30 9.27 -21.02
N ARG A 202 20.35 10.10 -21.08
CA ARG A 202 20.43 11.23 -22.02
C ARG A 202 20.43 10.79 -23.48
N ALA A 203 21.02 9.63 -23.78
CA ALA A 203 20.96 9.05 -25.12
C ALA A 203 19.56 8.57 -25.48
N TYR A 204 18.82 7.98 -24.52
CA TYR A 204 17.45 7.50 -24.69
C TYR A 204 16.45 8.66 -24.85
N HIS A 205 16.49 9.65 -23.97
CA HIS A 205 15.53 10.78 -23.96
C HIS A 205 15.47 11.52 -25.31
N LYS A 206 16.54 11.56 -26.07
CA LYS A 206 16.57 12.17 -27.41
C LYS A 206 15.69 11.47 -28.44
N ARG A 207 15.21 10.24 -28.16
CA ARG A 207 14.36 9.48 -29.10
C ARG A 207 12.92 9.98 -29.15
N GLY A 208 12.47 10.76 -28.14
CA GLY A 208 11.12 11.32 -28.06
C GLY A 208 10.07 10.32 -27.59
N VAL A 209 8.77 10.70 -27.72
CA VAL A 209 7.63 9.91 -27.29
C VAL A 209 7.12 8.98 -28.39
N GLY A 210 6.60 7.82 -28.01
CA GLY A 210 5.95 6.84 -28.91
C GLY A 210 4.44 6.98 -28.98
N LEU A 211 3.82 6.13 -29.79
CA LEU A 211 2.37 5.96 -29.86
C LEU A 211 1.93 4.81 -28.94
N PHE A 212 0.72 4.84 -28.38
CA PHE A 212 0.14 3.83 -27.50
C PHE A 212 0.89 3.67 -26.17
N THR A 213 0.31 2.92 -25.25
CA THR A 213 0.97 2.56 -24.00
C THR A 213 0.70 1.10 -23.61
N VAL A 214 1.74 0.43 -23.09
CA VAL A 214 1.71 -0.90 -22.49
C VAL A 214 2.15 -0.77 -21.02
N ALA A 215 1.43 0.06 -20.26
CA ALA A 215 1.82 0.46 -18.92
C ALA A 215 2.02 -0.74 -17.98
N ASN A 216 1.06 -1.67 -17.94
CA ASN A 216 1.15 -2.85 -17.07
C ASN A 216 2.35 -3.75 -17.45
N ASP A 217 2.58 -3.99 -18.74
CA ASP A 217 3.73 -4.77 -19.19
C ASP A 217 5.05 -4.06 -18.86
N GLY A 218 5.10 -2.73 -18.99
CA GLY A 218 6.23 -1.88 -18.64
C GLY A 218 6.56 -1.90 -17.15
N ILE A 219 5.54 -1.76 -16.31
CA ILE A 219 5.68 -1.86 -14.85
C ILE A 219 6.18 -3.25 -14.46
N MET A 220 5.60 -4.32 -15.01
CA MET A 220 6.06 -5.68 -14.75
C MET A 220 7.52 -5.89 -15.15
N ALA A 221 7.94 -5.35 -16.29
CA ALA A 221 9.34 -5.41 -16.73
C ALA A 221 10.27 -4.68 -15.75
N ALA A 222 9.86 -3.51 -15.25
CA ALA A 222 10.62 -2.76 -14.27
C ALA A 222 10.72 -3.51 -12.91
N LEU A 223 9.65 -4.17 -12.46
CA LEU A 223 9.69 -5.00 -11.24
C LEU A 223 10.70 -6.13 -11.36
N LYS A 224 10.79 -6.78 -12.53
CA LYS A 224 11.74 -7.88 -12.80
C LYS A 224 13.21 -7.44 -12.77
N GLU A 225 13.52 -6.17 -12.94
CA GLU A 225 14.88 -5.67 -12.75
C GLU A 225 15.39 -5.85 -11.30
N LEU A 226 14.47 -6.03 -10.35
CA LEU A 226 14.76 -6.21 -8.93
C LEU A 226 14.81 -7.70 -8.49
N ASP A 227 14.65 -8.65 -9.41
CA ASP A 227 14.60 -10.10 -9.11
C ASP A 227 15.88 -10.64 -8.47
N THR A 228 17.02 -10.08 -8.83
CA THR A 228 18.32 -10.50 -8.29
C THR A 228 18.56 -10.02 -6.85
N VAL A 229 17.67 -9.14 -6.35
CA VAL A 229 17.79 -8.57 -5.01
C VAL A 229 17.07 -9.45 -4.01
N SER A 230 17.74 -9.79 -2.92
CA SER A 230 17.15 -10.60 -1.83
C SER A 230 15.87 -9.97 -1.28
N ILE A 231 14.93 -10.82 -0.83
CA ILE A 231 13.61 -10.40 -0.36
C ILE A 231 13.66 -9.54 0.92
N ASP A 232 14.68 -9.70 1.74
CA ASP A 232 14.90 -8.96 2.98
C ASP A 232 15.39 -7.52 2.76
N LYS A 233 15.81 -7.18 1.53
CA LYS A 233 16.29 -5.86 1.18
C LYS A 233 15.13 -4.94 0.76
N PRO A 234 15.15 -3.65 1.15
CA PRO A 234 14.14 -2.70 0.72
C PRO A 234 14.23 -2.47 -0.80
N LYS A 235 13.15 -2.80 -1.49
CA LYS A 235 13.01 -2.64 -2.95
C LYS A 235 11.86 -1.69 -3.26
N VAL A 236 12.09 -0.79 -4.20
CA VAL A 236 11.12 0.21 -4.61
C VAL A 236 11.03 0.26 -6.13
N CYS A 237 9.81 0.27 -6.66
CA CYS A 237 9.54 0.62 -8.05
C CYS A 237 8.84 1.98 -8.09
N VAL A 238 9.39 2.94 -8.82
CA VAL A 238 8.78 4.26 -9.01
C VAL A 238 8.22 4.33 -10.43
N VAL A 239 6.90 4.46 -10.53
CA VAL A 239 6.15 4.48 -11.78
C VAL A 239 5.77 5.91 -12.11
N PHE A 240 6.11 6.36 -13.31
CA PHE A 240 5.70 7.65 -13.87
C PHE A 240 4.76 7.39 -15.04
N ALA A 241 3.48 7.65 -14.86
CA ALA A 241 2.46 7.42 -15.87
C ALA A 241 1.29 8.41 -15.73
N ASP A 242 0.55 8.62 -16.81
CA ASP A 242 -0.69 9.42 -16.80
C ASP A 242 -1.96 8.59 -16.58
N GLY A 243 -1.82 7.28 -16.44
CA GLY A 243 -2.90 6.35 -16.10
C GLY A 243 -3.58 5.70 -17.28
N ASP A 244 -3.25 6.07 -18.50
CA ASP A 244 -3.80 5.43 -19.69
C ASP A 244 -3.17 4.05 -19.90
N GLU A 245 -4.00 3.00 -19.90
CA GLU A 245 -3.62 1.62 -20.20
C GLU A 245 -4.52 1.09 -21.31
N ASN A 246 -3.95 0.73 -22.44
CA ASN A 246 -4.76 0.32 -23.59
C ASN A 246 -4.29 -0.90 -24.37
N SER A 247 -3.11 -1.46 -24.05
CA SER A 247 -2.51 -2.48 -24.91
C SER A 247 -1.71 -3.58 -24.20
N SER A 248 -1.62 -3.56 -22.88
CA SER A 248 -0.87 -4.57 -22.11
C SER A 248 -1.54 -5.95 -22.12
N ARG A 249 -0.72 -6.99 -22.02
CA ARG A 249 -1.15 -8.37 -21.76
C ARG A 249 -1.22 -8.68 -20.27
N THR A 250 -0.34 -8.08 -19.50
CA THR A 250 -0.28 -8.20 -18.04
C THR A 250 -1.46 -7.47 -17.40
N LYS A 251 -2.15 -8.14 -16.48
CA LYS A 251 -3.22 -7.53 -15.70
C LYS A 251 -2.64 -6.81 -14.49
N ILE A 252 -3.36 -5.80 -13.99
CA ILE A 252 -2.93 -5.05 -12.81
C ILE A 252 -2.80 -5.95 -11.56
N GLY A 253 -3.66 -6.96 -11.43
CA GLY A 253 -3.58 -7.95 -10.34
C GLY A 253 -2.30 -8.79 -10.38
N ASP A 254 -1.79 -9.13 -11.57
CA ASP A 254 -0.52 -9.87 -11.71
C ASP A 254 0.66 -9.03 -11.22
N ILE A 255 0.63 -7.70 -11.45
CA ILE A 255 1.63 -6.75 -10.96
C ILE A 255 1.59 -6.69 -9.43
N PHE A 256 0.39 -6.59 -8.87
CA PHE A 256 0.19 -6.56 -7.42
C PHE A 256 0.73 -7.85 -6.77
N GLU A 257 0.33 -9.01 -7.26
CA GLU A 257 0.79 -10.31 -6.74
C GLU A 257 2.31 -10.42 -6.81
N TYR A 258 2.88 -10.03 -7.95
CA TYR A 258 4.32 -10.05 -8.14
C TYR A 258 5.06 -9.14 -7.15
N ALA A 259 4.60 -7.90 -6.98
CA ALA A 259 5.20 -6.93 -6.08
C ALA A 259 5.16 -7.40 -4.62
N VAL A 260 4.00 -7.89 -4.17
CA VAL A 260 3.84 -8.42 -2.80
C VAL A 260 4.72 -9.65 -2.56
N LYS A 261 4.72 -10.60 -3.49
CA LYS A 261 5.55 -11.81 -3.41
C LYS A 261 7.04 -11.51 -3.30
N HIS A 262 7.54 -10.48 -3.98
CA HIS A 262 8.94 -10.11 -4.01
C HIS A 262 9.30 -8.98 -3.03
N ASN A 263 8.37 -8.55 -2.18
CA ASN A 263 8.53 -7.43 -1.24
C ASN A 263 9.01 -6.14 -1.95
N ILE A 264 8.30 -5.74 -3.01
CA ILE A 264 8.58 -4.51 -3.76
C ILE A 264 7.44 -3.52 -3.47
N SER A 265 7.77 -2.36 -2.91
CA SER A 265 6.80 -1.28 -2.76
C SER A 265 6.74 -0.44 -4.03
N ILE A 266 5.53 -0.20 -4.54
CA ILE A 266 5.33 0.57 -5.77
C ILE A 266 4.90 1.98 -5.42
N TYR A 267 5.65 2.96 -5.89
CA TYR A 267 5.34 4.38 -5.81
C TYR A 267 4.87 4.85 -7.17
N CYS A 268 3.66 5.40 -7.25
CA CYS A 268 3.16 5.92 -8.51
C CYS A 268 3.11 7.44 -8.49
N VAL A 269 3.59 8.05 -9.55
CA VAL A 269 3.53 9.48 -9.80
C VAL A 269 2.64 9.71 -11.01
N GLY A 270 1.41 10.13 -10.75
CA GLY A 270 0.44 10.49 -11.78
C GLY A 270 0.58 11.95 -12.21
N PHE A 271 0.24 12.23 -13.47
CA PHE A 271 0.33 13.57 -14.06
C PHE A 271 -1.04 14.15 -14.39
N GLY A 272 -1.20 15.47 -14.19
CA GLY A 272 -2.40 16.20 -14.57
C GLY A 272 -3.63 15.85 -13.73
N TYR A 273 -4.82 15.88 -14.36
CA TYR A 273 -6.12 15.79 -13.69
C TYR A 273 -6.79 14.43 -13.82
N ALA A 274 -6.25 13.49 -14.58
CA ALA A 274 -6.79 12.16 -14.70
C ALA A 274 -6.81 11.44 -13.34
N ILE A 275 -7.91 10.79 -13.02
CA ILE A 275 -8.01 9.95 -11.82
C ILE A 275 -7.54 8.56 -12.21
N ASP A 276 -6.50 8.11 -11.57
CA ASP A 276 -5.98 6.76 -11.76
C ASP A 276 -6.18 5.92 -10.50
N GLU A 277 -7.36 5.34 -10.40
CA GLU A 277 -7.71 4.47 -9.29
C GLU A 277 -6.79 3.23 -9.23
N ASN A 278 -6.36 2.71 -10.38
CA ASN A 278 -5.49 1.54 -10.46
C ASN A 278 -4.10 1.83 -9.90
N LEU A 279 -3.47 2.94 -10.30
CA LEU A 279 -2.16 3.34 -9.78
C LEU A 279 -2.22 3.72 -8.30
N GLN A 280 -3.31 4.35 -7.84
CA GLN A 280 -3.54 4.64 -6.43
C GLN A 280 -3.62 3.34 -5.61
N ASN A 281 -4.47 2.40 -6.04
CA ASN A 281 -4.64 1.12 -5.40
C ASN A 281 -3.33 0.31 -5.40
N LEU A 282 -2.64 0.25 -6.54
CA LEU A 282 -1.37 -0.44 -6.67
C LEU A 282 -0.34 0.08 -5.66
N SER A 283 -0.23 1.41 -5.50
CA SER A 283 0.67 2.00 -4.52
C SER A 283 0.28 1.64 -3.09
N VAL A 284 -0.97 1.88 -2.71
CA VAL A 284 -1.46 1.65 -1.34
C VAL A 284 -1.31 0.19 -0.93
N TYR A 285 -1.75 -0.73 -1.79
CA TYR A 285 -1.76 -2.16 -1.44
C TYR A 285 -0.39 -2.83 -1.50
N THR A 286 0.61 -2.23 -2.17
CA THR A 286 2.01 -2.69 -2.13
C THR A 286 2.84 -2.02 -1.04
N GLY A 287 2.21 -1.18 -0.20
CA GLY A 287 2.88 -0.47 0.88
C GLY A 287 3.72 0.73 0.44
N GLY A 288 3.52 1.22 -0.77
CA GLY A 288 4.10 2.45 -1.30
C GLY A 288 3.18 3.66 -1.14
N LYS A 289 3.37 4.67 -1.99
CA LYS A 289 2.63 5.93 -1.95
C LYS A 289 2.29 6.43 -3.34
N TYR A 290 1.08 6.97 -3.49
CA TYR A 290 0.67 7.66 -4.71
C TYR A 290 0.93 9.17 -4.59
N TYR A 291 1.52 9.74 -5.60
CA TYR A 291 1.73 11.18 -5.75
C TYR A 291 1.05 11.71 -7.00
N ARG A 292 0.78 13.01 -7.02
CA ARG A 292 0.28 13.71 -8.20
C ARG A 292 1.11 14.95 -8.47
N ALA A 293 1.60 15.07 -9.71
CA ALA A 293 2.39 16.18 -10.17
C ALA A 293 1.58 17.01 -11.18
N TYR A 294 1.44 18.30 -10.92
CA TYR A 294 0.81 19.28 -11.82
C TYR A 294 1.85 20.22 -12.44
N SER A 295 3.05 20.27 -11.89
CA SER A 295 4.12 21.16 -12.29
C SER A 295 5.50 20.53 -12.14
N LYS A 296 6.52 21.13 -12.74
CA LYS A 296 7.93 20.75 -12.54
C LYS A 296 8.34 20.82 -11.07
N ALA A 297 7.83 21.82 -10.34
CA ALA A 297 8.08 21.99 -8.92
C ALA A 297 7.54 20.82 -8.09
N ASP A 298 6.30 20.38 -8.39
CA ASP A 298 5.71 19.22 -7.71
C ASP A 298 6.54 17.97 -7.96
N LEU A 299 6.95 17.73 -9.20
CA LEU A 299 7.74 16.55 -9.53
C LEU A 299 9.08 16.54 -8.82
N LEU A 300 9.80 17.67 -8.83
CA LEU A 300 11.05 17.80 -8.09
C LEU A 300 10.86 17.47 -6.62
N ALA A 301 9.82 18.01 -6.06
CA ALA A 301 9.45 17.80 -4.68
C ALA A 301 9.16 16.33 -4.36
N ILE A 302 8.41 15.64 -5.22
CA ILE A 302 8.10 14.23 -5.11
C ILE A 302 9.37 13.38 -5.19
N MET A 303 10.25 13.66 -6.17
CA MET A 303 11.52 12.96 -6.30
C MET A 303 12.37 13.06 -5.04
N LEU A 304 12.41 14.25 -4.45
CA LEU A 304 13.12 14.49 -3.20
C LEU A 304 12.49 13.78 -2.01
N ASP A 305 11.16 13.78 -1.93
CA ASP A 305 10.45 13.07 -0.87
C ASP A 305 10.76 11.57 -0.94
N ILE A 306 10.68 10.97 -2.13
CA ILE A 306 11.03 9.57 -2.34
C ILE A 306 12.49 9.31 -1.92
N HIS A 307 13.43 10.11 -2.42
CA HIS A 307 14.84 9.94 -2.15
C HIS A 307 15.19 10.03 -0.66
N ARG A 308 14.61 10.98 0.07
CA ARG A 308 14.82 11.17 1.51
C ARG A 308 14.23 10.02 2.32
N SER A 309 13.03 9.60 1.96
CA SER A 309 12.30 8.54 2.65
C SER A 309 13.02 7.21 2.64
N LEU A 310 13.86 6.97 1.62
CA LEU A 310 14.66 5.75 1.51
C LEU A 310 15.89 5.72 2.43
N ARG A 311 16.25 6.83 3.07
CA ARG A 311 17.52 6.96 3.79
C ARG A 311 17.38 7.28 5.27
N ASN A 312 16.47 8.16 5.61
CA ASN A 312 16.31 8.65 6.97
C ASN A 312 14.92 8.32 7.48
N TYR A 313 14.82 7.32 8.33
CA TYR A 313 13.56 6.83 8.87
C TYR A 313 13.75 6.09 10.19
N TYR A 314 12.66 5.92 10.89
CA TYR A 314 12.54 5.06 12.07
C TYR A 314 11.81 3.78 11.66
N LEU A 315 12.48 2.64 11.79
CA LEU A 315 11.88 1.33 11.54
C LEU A 315 11.20 0.85 12.82
N VAL A 316 9.88 0.86 12.81
CA VAL A 316 9.07 0.28 13.88
C VAL A 316 8.65 -1.12 13.47
N SER A 317 9.03 -2.12 14.25
CA SER A 317 8.74 -3.53 13.95
C SER A 317 7.95 -4.16 15.08
N TYR A 318 6.88 -4.88 14.75
CA TYR A 318 6.00 -5.52 15.73
C TYR A 318 5.28 -6.73 15.13
N LYS A 319 4.68 -7.55 16.02
CA LYS A 319 3.78 -8.64 15.64
C LYS A 319 2.34 -8.13 15.66
N PRO A 320 1.63 -8.15 14.51
CA PRO A 320 0.28 -7.62 14.42
C PRO A 320 -0.75 -8.57 15.03
N PRO A 321 -1.92 -8.07 15.44
CA PRO A 321 -3.08 -8.90 15.69
C PRO A 321 -3.56 -9.54 14.39
N LYS A 322 -4.08 -10.77 14.48
CA LYS A 322 -4.62 -11.48 13.31
C LYS A 322 -5.98 -10.94 12.92
N TYR A 323 -6.08 -10.44 11.70
CA TYR A 323 -7.32 -9.95 11.10
C TYR A 323 -7.18 -9.95 9.57
N GLU A 324 -8.13 -10.54 8.84
CA GLU A 324 -8.09 -10.54 7.37
C GLU A 324 -8.90 -9.37 6.81
N GLY A 325 -8.38 -8.17 6.92
CA GLY A 325 -9.03 -6.93 6.48
C GLY A 325 -8.08 -5.75 6.54
N LEU A 326 -8.67 -4.55 6.65
CA LEU A 326 -7.93 -3.31 6.76
C LEU A 326 -7.35 -3.14 8.17
N HIS A 327 -6.06 -2.88 8.22
CA HIS A 327 -5.32 -2.54 9.43
C HIS A 327 -4.89 -1.08 9.37
N THR A 328 -5.05 -0.38 10.47
CA THR A 328 -4.54 0.98 10.66
C THR A 328 -3.67 0.99 11.90
N ALA A 329 -2.36 1.12 11.71
CA ALA A 329 -1.38 1.16 12.77
C ALA A 329 -1.03 2.63 13.11
N ASP A 330 -1.28 3.04 14.34
CA ASP A 330 -1.00 4.37 14.86
C ASP A 330 0.18 4.32 15.83
N VAL A 331 1.33 4.84 15.40
CA VAL A 331 2.53 5.00 16.22
C VAL A 331 2.46 6.35 16.92
N THR A 332 2.47 6.36 18.25
CA THR A 332 2.49 7.59 19.05
C THR A 332 3.93 8.05 19.23
N VAL A 333 4.22 9.26 18.77
CA VAL A 333 5.50 9.94 18.98
C VAL A 333 5.32 11.08 19.95
N SER A 334 6.01 11.03 21.09
CA SER A 334 5.92 11.98 22.18
C SER A 334 7.22 12.75 22.33
N VAL A 335 7.16 14.07 22.26
CA VAL A 335 8.30 14.96 22.49
C VAL A 335 7.98 15.84 23.69
N PRO A 336 8.83 15.90 24.73
CA PRO A 336 8.59 16.76 25.89
C PRO A 336 8.34 18.20 25.50
N GLY A 337 7.30 18.82 26.07
CA GLY A 337 6.94 20.22 25.82
C GLY A 337 6.01 20.46 24.63
N ARG A 338 5.46 19.39 24.01
CA ARG A 338 4.43 19.51 22.97
C ARG A 338 3.41 18.37 23.05
N ASP A 339 2.30 18.53 22.30
CA ASP A 339 1.30 17.48 22.12
C ASP A 339 1.88 16.28 21.35
N THR A 340 1.35 15.10 21.61
CA THR A 340 1.76 13.87 20.93
C THR A 340 1.41 13.90 19.44
N MET A 341 2.28 13.30 18.60
CA MET A 341 2.04 13.07 17.18
C MET A 341 1.61 11.64 16.95
N LEU A 342 0.79 11.43 15.93
CA LEU A 342 0.40 10.09 15.46
C LEU A 342 0.92 9.87 14.03
N ALA A 343 1.84 8.93 13.87
CA ALA A 343 2.26 8.44 12.57
C ALA A 343 1.39 7.24 12.20
N ARG A 344 0.63 7.35 11.12
CA ARG A 344 -0.35 6.36 10.70
C ARG A 344 0.11 5.56 9.49
N GLY A 345 0.19 4.23 9.66
CA GLY A 345 0.38 3.26 8.59
C GLY A 345 -0.89 2.46 8.31
N ILE A 346 -1.13 2.15 7.04
CA ILE A 346 -2.32 1.39 6.60
C ILE A 346 -1.85 0.23 5.73
N TYR A 347 -2.42 -0.96 5.96
CA TYR A 347 -2.24 -2.13 5.10
C TYR A 347 -3.49 -3.00 5.12
N ASP A 348 -3.68 -3.81 4.08
CA ASP A 348 -4.86 -4.62 3.88
C ASP A 348 -4.51 -6.08 3.62
N LYS A 349 -5.17 -6.98 4.33
CA LYS A 349 -4.97 -8.44 4.24
C LYS A 349 -6.22 -9.19 3.77
N THR A 350 -7.21 -8.48 3.24
CA THR A 350 -8.41 -9.13 2.70
C THR A 350 -8.19 -9.66 1.28
N PRO A 351 -8.66 -10.89 0.96
CA PRO A 351 -8.67 -11.41 -0.41
C PRO A 351 -9.70 -10.72 -1.32
N LEU A 352 -10.57 -9.84 -0.77
CA LEU A 352 -11.59 -9.10 -1.52
C LEU A 352 -11.07 -7.82 -2.16
N ASN A 353 -9.84 -7.45 -1.87
CA ASN A 353 -9.21 -6.26 -2.46
C ASN A 353 -9.17 -6.39 -4.00
N PRO A 354 -9.43 -5.31 -4.76
CA PRO A 354 -9.50 -5.35 -6.22
C PRO A 354 -8.22 -5.79 -6.92
N MET A 355 -7.07 -5.63 -6.27
CA MET A 355 -5.77 -6.01 -6.82
C MET A 355 -5.43 -7.48 -6.60
N ASP A 356 -6.06 -8.14 -5.62
CA ASP A 356 -5.84 -9.56 -5.33
C ASP A 356 -6.48 -10.43 -6.42
N VAL A 357 -5.76 -11.42 -6.91
CA VAL A 357 -6.23 -12.35 -7.96
C VAL A 357 -6.89 -13.61 -7.41
N THR A 358 -7.00 -13.72 -6.10
CA THR A 358 -7.65 -14.87 -5.43
C THR A 358 -9.10 -15.00 -5.88
N ASP A 359 -9.46 -16.17 -6.37
CA ASP A 359 -10.82 -16.50 -6.81
C ASP A 359 -11.68 -17.12 -5.71
N GLU A 360 -11.04 -17.76 -4.71
CA GLU A 360 -11.74 -18.38 -3.60
C GLU A 360 -10.88 -18.40 -2.33
N PHE A 361 -11.54 -18.35 -1.18
CA PHE A 361 -10.90 -18.46 0.14
C PHE A 361 -11.80 -19.18 1.13
N SER A 362 -11.23 -19.68 2.22
CA SER A 362 -11.98 -20.38 3.28
C SER A 362 -11.92 -19.59 4.58
N LYS A 363 -13.01 -19.62 5.35
CA LYS A 363 -13.06 -19.16 6.73
C LYS A 363 -13.46 -20.35 7.64
N PRO A 364 -12.90 -20.46 8.84
CA PRO A 364 -13.21 -21.53 9.77
C PRO A 364 -14.57 -21.28 10.46
N ILE A 365 -15.66 -21.39 9.69
CA ILE A 365 -17.01 -21.32 10.20
C ILE A 365 -17.39 -22.72 10.72
N LEU A 366 -17.60 -22.82 12.02
CA LEU A 366 -17.98 -24.06 12.68
C LEU A 366 -19.51 -24.17 12.83
N PHE A 367 -19.99 -25.39 12.83
CA PHE A 367 -21.39 -25.71 12.99
C PHE A 367 -21.57 -26.73 14.13
N ALA A 368 -22.71 -26.70 14.80
CA ALA A 368 -23.08 -27.71 15.75
C ALA A 368 -23.13 -29.11 15.09
N TYR A 369 -22.91 -30.14 15.88
CA TYR A 369 -22.88 -31.50 15.34
C TYR A 369 -24.21 -31.85 14.63
N ASN A 370 -24.09 -32.36 13.42
CA ASN A 370 -25.21 -32.74 12.57
C ASN A 370 -26.23 -31.60 12.33
N SER A 371 -25.79 -30.36 12.31
CA SER A 371 -26.63 -29.17 12.24
C SER A 371 -26.08 -28.14 11.24
N ALA A 372 -26.95 -27.25 10.83
CA ALA A 372 -26.60 -26.02 10.10
C ALA A 372 -26.52 -24.79 11.04
N GLU A 373 -26.69 -24.96 12.33
CA GLU A 373 -26.54 -23.90 13.32
C GLU A 373 -25.07 -23.52 13.45
N ILE A 374 -24.76 -22.22 13.25
CA ILE A 374 -23.39 -21.70 13.32
C ILE A 374 -22.99 -21.60 14.80
N ASP A 375 -21.81 -22.12 15.12
CA ASP A 375 -21.19 -21.97 16.43
C ASP A 375 -20.80 -20.52 16.66
N SER A 376 -21.30 -19.94 17.75
CA SER A 376 -21.08 -18.52 18.09
C SER A 376 -19.60 -18.15 18.29
N SER A 377 -18.74 -19.12 18.62
CA SER A 377 -17.28 -18.91 18.71
C SER A 377 -16.66 -18.49 17.38
N THR A 378 -17.36 -18.71 16.26
CA THR A 378 -16.86 -18.36 14.92
C THR A 378 -17.51 -17.09 14.34
N PHE A 379 -18.37 -16.41 15.08
CA PHE A 379 -19.06 -15.20 14.61
C PHE A 379 -18.09 -14.07 14.24
N PHE A 380 -16.93 -14.01 14.88
CA PHE A 380 -15.93 -12.99 14.54
C PHE A 380 -15.40 -13.10 13.09
N HIS A 381 -15.37 -14.30 12.51
CA HIS A 381 -15.01 -14.50 11.10
C HIS A 381 -16.10 -13.96 10.15
N LEU A 382 -17.35 -14.04 10.56
CA LEU A 382 -18.46 -13.45 9.81
C LEU A 382 -18.49 -11.93 9.96
N ASP A 383 -18.15 -11.42 11.14
CA ASP A 383 -18.04 -9.97 11.39
C ASP A 383 -16.93 -9.36 10.53
N GLU A 384 -15.76 -10.01 10.48
CA GLU A 384 -14.64 -9.64 9.66
C GLU A 384 -14.98 -9.66 8.16
N LEU A 385 -15.62 -10.73 7.68
CA LEU A 385 -16.05 -10.84 6.29
C LEU A 385 -17.10 -9.77 5.94
N ALA A 386 -18.05 -9.50 6.84
CA ALA A 386 -19.06 -8.47 6.65
C ALA A 386 -18.45 -7.07 6.57
N ASP A 387 -17.47 -6.72 7.43
CA ASP A 387 -16.75 -5.45 7.37
C ASP A 387 -16.08 -5.26 6.01
N ASN A 388 -15.39 -6.29 5.52
CA ASN A 388 -14.75 -6.26 4.21
C ASN A 388 -15.77 -6.15 3.06
N LEU A 389 -16.89 -6.88 3.11
CA LEU A 389 -17.95 -6.79 2.10
C LEU A 389 -18.66 -5.42 2.09
N GLN A 390 -18.77 -4.75 3.23
CA GLN A 390 -19.29 -3.38 3.30
C GLN A 390 -18.33 -2.38 2.65
N ARG A 391 -17.02 -2.62 2.75
CA ARG A 391 -15.99 -1.78 2.11
C ARG A 391 -15.93 -2.00 0.59
N PHE A 392 -16.11 -3.24 0.14
CA PHE A 392 -16.07 -3.61 -1.27
C PHE A 392 -17.49 -3.93 -1.78
N GLU A 393 -18.30 -2.90 -1.98
CA GLU A 393 -19.73 -3.02 -2.29
C GLU A 393 -20.03 -3.75 -3.60
N ARG A 394 -19.09 -3.79 -4.54
CA ARG A 394 -19.25 -4.47 -5.84
C ARG A 394 -18.98 -5.97 -5.78
N VAL A 395 -18.35 -6.46 -4.72
CA VAL A 395 -18.00 -7.88 -4.58
C VAL A 395 -19.25 -8.73 -4.44
N VAL A 396 -19.31 -9.80 -5.23
CA VAL A 396 -20.35 -10.84 -5.17
C VAL A 396 -19.68 -12.16 -4.84
N LEU A 397 -20.19 -12.85 -3.82
CA LEU A 397 -19.68 -14.13 -3.36
C LEU A 397 -20.67 -15.27 -3.59
N GLU A 398 -20.14 -16.48 -3.86
CA GLU A 398 -20.85 -17.73 -3.71
C GLU A 398 -20.35 -18.44 -2.43
N VAL A 399 -21.25 -18.66 -1.49
CA VAL A 399 -20.98 -19.41 -0.25
C VAL A 399 -21.15 -20.89 -0.55
N GLN A 400 -20.09 -21.66 -0.47
CA GLN A 400 -20.07 -23.09 -0.76
C GLN A 400 -19.92 -23.88 0.53
N GLY A 401 -20.90 -24.74 0.82
CA GLY A 401 -20.84 -25.68 1.94
C GLY A 401 -20.28 -27.04 1.49
N HIS A 402 -19.38 -27.61 2.31
CA HIS A 402 -18.79 -28.93 2.09
C HIS A 402 -18.96 -29.80 3.33
N THR A 403 -19.07 -31.14 3.13
CA THR A 403 -19.06 -32.12 4.18
C THR A 403 -17.90 -33.11 4.01
N ASP A 404 -17.70 -33.95 4.98
CA ASP A 404 -16.93 -35.20 4.85
C ASP A 404 -17.78 -36.31 4.20
N SER A 405 -17.21 -37.51 4.08
CA SER A 405 -17.90 -38.66 3.48
C SER A 405 -18.79 -39.44 4.46
N VAL A 406 -18.98 -38.98 5.71
CA VAL A 406 -19.83 -39.66 6.66
C VAL A 406 -21.30 -39.35 6.35
N GLY A 407 -22.11 -40.39 6.12
CA GLY A 407 -23.52 -40.28 5.71
C GLY A 407 -23.72 -40.48 4.20
N GLY A 408 -24.99 -40.50 3.80
CA GLY A 408 -25.35 -40.66 2.40
C GLY A 408 -25.18 -39.37 1.58
N GLU A 409 -25.04 -39.51 0.27
CA GLU A 409 -24.79 -38.39 -0.67
C GLU A 409 -25.92 -37.34 -0.59
N VAL A 410 -27.18 -37.76 -0.67
CA VAL A 410 -28.36 -36.86 -0.59
C VAL A 410 -28.40 -36.10 0.73
N TYR A 411 -28.09 -36.78 1.82
CA TYR A 411 -28.01 -36.16 3.14
C TYR A 411 -26.89 -35.07 3.18
N ASN A 412 -25.71 -35.43 2.75
CA ASN A 412 -24.56 -34.50 2.72
C ASN A 412 -24.80 -33.30 1.80
N GLN A 413 -25.49 -33.53 0.68
CA GLN A 413 -25.89 -32.45 -0.23
C GLN A 413 -26.87 -31.50 0.47
N THR A 414 -27.87 -32.01 1.16
CA THR A 414 -28.85 -31.20 1.87
C THR A 414 -28.21 -30.44 3.05
N LEU A 415 -27.36 -31.11 3.84
CA LEU A 415 -26.70 -30.52 5.00
C LEU A 415 -25.75 -29.40 4.57
N SER A 416 -24.97 -29.62 3.50
CA SER A 416 -24.04 -28.62 3.00
C SER A 416 -24.74 -27.36 2.46
N LEU A 417 -25.89 -27.54 1.77
CA LEU A 417 -26.71 -26.41 1.32
C LEU A 417 -27.30 -25.65 2.52
N ALA A 418 -27.85 -26.34 3.50
CA ALA A 418 -28.40 -25.69 4.69
C ALA A 418 -27.34 -24.90 5.47
N ARG A 419 -26.10 -25.37 5.54
CA ARG A 419 -24.96 -24.65 6.13
C ARG A 419 -24.61 -23.40 5.36
N ALA A 420 -24.56 -23.49 4.03
CA ALA A 420 -24.32 -22.31 3.18
C ALA A 420 -25.43 -21.26 3.33
N GLU A 421 -26.70 -21.69 3.43
CA GLU A 421 -27.84 -20.81 3.71
C GLU A 421 -27.74 -20.13 5.08
N SER A 422 -27.31 -20.83 6.11
CA SER A 422 -27.10 -20.25 7.45
C SER A 422 -26.02 -19.17 7.43
N VAL A 423 -24.93 -19.39 6.70
CA VAL A 423 -23.85 -18.37 6.53
C VAL A 423 -24.37 -17.16 5.74
N ARG A 424 -25.13 -17.37 4.66
CA ARG A 424 -25.77 -16.26 3.92
C ARG A 424 -26.67 -15.45 4.84
N ALA A 425 -27.57 -16.11 5.57
CA ALA A 425 -28.48 -15.43 6.50
C ALA A 425 -27.72 -14.64 7.57
N ALA A 426 -26.63 -15.20 8.12
CA ALA A 426 -25.78 -14.53 9.09
C ALA A 426 -25.08 -13.28 8.52
N LEU A 427 -24.68 -13.27 7.23
CA LEU A 427 -24.11 -12.12 6.56
C LEU A 427 -25.19 -11.07 6.23
N VAL A 428 -26.40 -11.49 5.84
CA VAL A 428 -27.54 -10.58 5.63
C VAL A 428 -27.92 -9.86 6.93
N LEU A 429 -27.95 -10.57 8.06
CA LEU A 429 -28.15 -9.95 9.38
C LEU A 429 -27.07 -8.93 9.75
N ARG A 430 -25.89 -9.00 9.12
CA ARG A 430 -24.78 -8.07 9.25
C ARG A 430 -24.84 -6.90 8.25
N GLY A 431 -25.92 -6.82 7.46
CA GLY A 431 -26.17 -5.72 6.54
C GLY A 431 -25.64 -5.94 5.13
N ILE A 432 -25.27 -7.16 4.76
CA ILE A 432 -24.87 -7.46 3.38
C ILE A 432 -26.12 -7.75 2.56
N GLU A 433 -26.24 -7.11 1.41
CA GLU A 433 -27.36 -7.33 0.50
C GLU A 433 -27.41 -8.78 0.00
N GLU A 434 -28.58 -9.42 0.11
CA GLU A 434 -28.77 -10.83 -0.24
C GLU A 434 -28.40 -11.14 -1.69
N ILE A 435 -28.64 -10.22 -2.62
CA ILE A 435 -28.32 -10.36 -4.05
C ILE A 435 -26.82 -10.54 -4.31
N ARG A 436 -25.98 -10.10 -3.39
CA ARG A 436 -24.53 -10.24 -3.44
C ARG A 436 -24.03 -11.61 -2.95
N LEU A 437 -24.93 -12.45 -2.39
CA LEU A 437 -24.59 -13.70 -1.74
C LEU A 437 -25.33 -14.86 -2.40
N ARG A 438 -24.65 -15.62 -3.23
CA ARG A 438 -25.16 -16.89 -3.77
C ARG A 438 -24.79 -18.03 -2.83
N VAL A 439 -25.55 -19.11 -2.88
CA VAL A 439 -25.30 -20.29 -2.05
C VAL A 439 -25.23 -21.55 -2.90
N ARG A 440 -24.37 -22.48 -2.49
CA ARG A 440 -24.22 -23.79 -3.12
C ARG A 440 -23.83 -24.84 -2.11
N GLY A 441 -24.61 -25.93 -2.03
CA GLY A 441 -24.19 -27.14 -1.35
C GLY A 441 -23.37 -28.00 -2.30
N LEU A 442 -22.22 -28.47 -1.86
CA LEU A 442 -21.35 -29.37 -2.62
C LEU A 442 -21.21 -30.75 -1.96
N GLY A 443 -21.81 -30.92 -0.78
CA GLY A 443 -21.75 -32.19 -0.08
C GLY A 443 -20.33 -32.70 0.07
N MET A 444 -20.11 -33.97 -0.22
CA MET A 444 -18.82 -34.64 -0.15
C MET A 444 -18.09 -34.72 -1.51
N SER A 445 -18.62 -34.07 -2.56
CA SER A 445 -18.14 -34.23 -3.94
C SER A 445 -16.76 -33.63 -4.23
N MET A 446 -16.32 -32.67 -3.39
CA MET A 446 -15.05 -31.94 -3.57
C MET A 446 -14.17 -32.00 -2.31
N PRO A 447 -13.59 -33.15 -1.96
CA PRO A 447 -12.72 -33.28 -0.80
C PRO A 447 -11.37 -32.59 -1.06
N VAL A 448 -10.82 -31.96 -0.02
CA VAL A 448 -9.47 -31.34 -0.02
C VAL A 448 -8.46 -32.17 0.79
N ALA A 449 -8.93 -33.20 1.47
CA ALA A 449 -8.11 -34.13 2.22
C ALA A 449 -8.74 -35.53 2.19
N THR A 450 -7.99 -36.56 2.62
CA THR A 450 -8.52 -37.92 2.73
C THR A 450 -9.68 -37.98 3.74
N ASN A 451 -10.73 -38.74 3.42
CA ASN A 451 -11.82 -39.01 4.34
C ASN A 451 -11.56 -40.19 5.32
N GLU A 452 -10.43 -40.86 5.18
CA GLU A 452 -10.05 -42.02 6.00
C GLU A 452 -9.67 -41.59 7.43
N THR A 453 -8.99 -40.44 7.59
CA THR A 453 -8.56 -39.94 8.89
C THR A 453 -9.56 -38.91 9.47
N ALA A 454 -9.58 -38.77 10.78
CA ALA A 454 -10.40 -37.78 11.47
C ALA A 454 -9.99 -36.34 11.09
N GLU A 455 -8.70 -36.09 10.98
CA GLU A 455 -8.11 -34.82 10.60
C GLU A 455 -8.49 -34.45 9.16
N GLY A 456 -8.43 -35.41 8.24
CA GLY A 456 -8.80 -35.21 6.84
C GLY A 456 -10.30 -34.91 6.71
N ARG A 457 -11.15 -35.64 7.42
CA ARG A 457 -12.61 -35.33 7.48
C ARG A 457 -12.87 -33.94 8.06
N ALA A 458 -12.14 -33.55 9.10
CA ALA A 458 -12.27 -32.20 9.68
C ALA A 458 -11.93 -31.10 8.66
N ARG A 459 -10.92 -31.29 7.82
CA ARG A 459 -10.57 -30.38 6.73
C ARG A 459 -11.61 -30.35 5.61
N ASN A 460 -12.29 -31.47 5.35
CA ASN A 460 -13.35 -31.54 4.34
C ASN A 460 -14.63 -30.81 4.80
N ARG A 461 -14.95 -30.80 6.09
CA ARG A 461 -16.06 -30.01 6.67
C ARG A 461 -15.69 -28.53 6.72
N ARG A 462 -15.90 -27.82 5.62
CA ARG A 462 -15.48 -26.43 5.46
C ARG A 462 -16.53 -25.58 4.77
N THR A 463 -16.40 -24.28 4.93
CA THR A 463 -17.10 -23.27 4.13
C THR A 463 -16.08 -22.55 3.24
N VAL A 464 -16.35 -22.51 1.94
CA VAL A 464 -15.54 -21.80 0.93
C VAL A 464 -16.35 -20.62 0.40
N PHE A 465 -15.68 -19.49 0.19
CA PHE A 465 -16.23 -18.31 -0.43
C PHE A 465 -15.59 -18.15 -1.80
N LYS A 466 -16.35 -18.37 -2.87
CA LYS A 466 -15.91 -18.14 -4.23
C LYS A 466 -16.27 -16.73 -4.66
N ILE A 467 -15.30 -15.99 -5.17
CA ILE A 467 -15.49 -14.62 -5.64
C ILE A 467 -16.02 -14.68 -7.07
N LEU A 468 -17.25 -14.22 -7.27
CA LEU A 468 -17.90 -14.20 -8.59
C LEU A 468 -17.68 -12.88 -9.32
N ARG A 469 -17.44 -11.81 -8.56
CA ARG A 469 -17.15 -10.46 -9.07
C ARG A 469 -16.42 -9.65 -7.96
N LYS A 470 -15.43 -8.87 -8.36
CA LYS A 470 -14.79 -7.80 -7.57
C LYS A 470 -15.15 -6.43 -8.08
#